data_78d1b9da33444cf154f0ba093f5d8f9f
#
_entry.id   78d1b9da33444cf154f0ba093f5d8f9f
#
_cell.length_a   1.000
_cell.length_b   1.000
_cell.length_c   1.000
_cell.angle_alpha   90.00
_cell.angle_beta   90.00
_cell.angle_gamma   90.00
#
_symmetry.space_group_name_H-M   'P 1'
#
loop_
_entity.id
_entity.type
_entity.pdbx_description
1 polymer ?
#
loop_
_entity_poly.entity_id
_entity_poly.type
_entity_poly.pdbx_seq_one_letter_code
_entity_poly.pdbx_strand_id
1 'polypeptide(L)'
;EGEKAGTGRLRRESLELVTCCSDFLKDAYNPKAYLGNDLKEIKAGIKENFKNTSRFTLVEQPTTAKFLLEAIKLLDSNTEEKILISEDGLDTLVNMAIGSPGICFYRLLGNKDLAQEAATKFCNNIFNRRYNAAVIDILYNKKSVQTYFKQVIDYCVMGNLQAVLDEFAYMIDERSNGERNVEMIQKRMIESFIDRNYQEIDTTESFGKEKKKKWRIRTHYAMPYGNIRMTDQATNRANDVRLAFNSPFRPFVLASTSVGQEGLDFHWYCRKIMHWNISSNPQDMEQREGRIDRYKSLFVRRNVAKFHPETYTWNEMFDLARTEAKDKGFCELVPYWSIPQDMLKSIAETDREYIESIVPLYPLSMDYDRYRHMKSVLRLYRLTMGQPRQEELLESFKDMPAEDIDKLLFNLSPIKRKK
;
A
#
# COMPACT_ATOMS: atom_id res chain seq x y z
N GLU A 1 -13.87 6.07 37.04
CA GLU A 1 -13.02 7.21 36.63
C GLU A 1 -12.00 6.65 35.61
N GLY A 2 -12.38 6.72 34.33
CA GLY A 2 -11.54 6.23 33.23
C GLY A 2 -10.39 7.21 33.03
N GLU A 3 -9.17 6.77 33.25
CA GLU A 3 -7.96 7.42 32.77
C GLU A 3 -8.13 7.74 31.30
N LYS A 4 -8.13 9.01 30.96
CA LYS A 4 -8.05 9.49 29.57
C LYS A 4 -6.76 8.95 28.99
N ALA A 5 -6.83 7.84 28.25
CA ALA A 5 -5.71 7.35 27.48
C ALA A 5 -5.20 8.53 26.63
N GLY A 6 -3.96 8.94 26.87
CA GLY A 6 -3.30 9.99 26.13
C GLY A 6 -3.36 9.60 24.65
N THR A 7 -4.13 10.35 23.87
CA THR A 7 -4.18 10.15 22.43
C THR A 7 -2.83 10.59 21.90
N GLY A 8 -1.95 9.63 21.57
CA GLY A 8 -0.68 9.91 20.89
C GLY A 8 -0.97 10.81 19.69
N ARG A 9 -0.31 11.94 19.63
CA ARG A 9 -0.44 12.90 18.54
C ARG A 9 0.85 13.69 18.38
N LEU A 10 1.31 13.75 17.15
CA LEU A 10 2.39 14.67 16.77
C LEU A 10 1.85 16.10 16.86
N ARG A 11 2.40 16.87 17.78
CA ARG A 11 2.10 18.30 17.94
C ARG A 11 3.11 19.09 17.09
N ARG A 12 2.96 20.43 17.02
CA ARG A 12 3.73 21.31 16.13
C ARG A 12 5.24 20.97 16.08
N GLU A 13 5.92 21.01 17.20
CA GLU A 13 7.38 20.79 17.23
C GLU A 13 7.76 19.33 16.91
N SER A 14 7.04 18.37 17.42
CA SER A 14 7.28 16.96 17.13
C SER A 14 6.87 16.57 15.70
N LEU A 15 5.85 17.22 15.13
CA LEU A 15 5.50 17.07 13.73
C LEU A 15 6.58 17.64 12.83
N GLU A 16 7.04 18.88 13.09
CA GLU A 16 8.12 19.52 12.37
C GLU A 16 9.40 18.69 12.42
N LEU A 17 9.74 18.12 13.58
CA LEU A 17 10.91 17.25 13.76
C LEU A 17 10.82 15.99 12.87
N VAL A 18 9.74 15.19 13.00
CA VAL A 18 9.66 13.91 12.27
C VAL A 18 9.47 14.09 10.76
N THR A 19 9.04 15.27 10.32
CA THR A 19 8.89 15.60 8.90
C THR A 19 10.05 16.40 8.34
N CYS A 20 11.05 16.70 9.17
CA CYS A 20 12.25 17.44 8.75
C CYS A 20 13.02 16.66 7.69
N CYS A 21 13.44 17.37 6.64
CA CYS A 21 14.27 16.86 5.56
C CYS A 21 15.66 17.47 5.65
N SER A 22 16.59 16.74 6.28
CA SER A 22 17.97 17.14 6.50
C SER A 22 18.92 16.36 5.59
N ASP A 23 19.84 17.05 4.93
CA ASP A 23 20.89 16.40 4.14
C ASP A 23 21.81 15.58 5.04
N PHE A 24 22.14 16.10 6.21
CA PHE A 24 22.96 15.39 7.20
C PHE A 24 22.34 14.02 7.58
N LEU A 25 21.02 13.98 7.84
CA LEU A 25 20.34 12.73 8.17
C LEU A 25 20.17 11.82 6.95
N LYS A 26 19.89 12.39 5.77
CA LYS A 26 19.70 11.62 4.54
C LYS A 26 20.96 10.86 4.15
N ASP A 27 22.11 11.52 4.20
CA ASP A 27 23.38 10.98 3.74
C ASP A 27 24.04 10.03 4.76
N ALA A 28 23.58 10.05 6.01
CA ALA A 28 24.07 9.18 7.07
C ALA A 28 23.74 7.71 6.88
N TYR A 29 22.69 7.39 6.10
CA TYR A 29 22.23 6.03 5.86
C TYR A 29 22.17 5.69 4.39
N ASN A 30 22.93 4.68 3.98
CA ASN A 30 22.88 4.09 2.65
C ASN A 30 22.31 2.67 2.74
N PRO A 31 21.06 2.43 2.25
CA PRO A 31 20.44 1.11 2.33
C PRO A 31 21.25 -0.02 1.70
N LYS A 32 21.89 0.24 0.53
CA LYS A 32 22.70 -0.77 -0.16
C LYS A 32 23.93 -1.20 0.64
N ALA A 33 24.56 -0.27 1.36
CA ALA A 33 25.73 -0.56 2.18
C ALA A 33 25.40 -1.40 3.41
N TYR A 34 24.13 -1.37 3.84
CA TYR A 34 23.66 -2.06 5.05
C TYR A 34 22.74 -3.25 4.77
N LEU A 35 22.58 -3.63 3.51
CA LEU A 35 21.74 -4.78 3.15
C LEU A 35 22.31 -6.06 3.76
N GLY A 36 21.48 -6.77 4.53
CA GLY A 36 21.87 -8.01 5.23
C GLY A 36 22.53 -7.84 6.59
N ASN A 37 22.84 -6.61 7.03
CA ASN A 37 23.40 -6.37 8.35
C ASN A 37 22.32 -6.28 9.44
N ASP A 38 22.69 -6.60 10.69
CA ASP A 38 21.81 -6.42 11.85
C ASP A 38 21.57 -4.90 12.08
N LEU A 39 20.33 -4.56 12.43
CA LEU A 39 19.93 -3.19 12.77
C LEU A 39 20.81 -2.57 13.88
N LYS A 40 21.32 -3.38 14.82
CA LYS A 40 22.23 -2.91 15.89
C LYS A 40 23.56 -2.44 15.32
N GLU A 41 24.13 -3.19 14.37
CA GLU A 41 25.37 -2.83 13.69
C GLU A 41 25.22 -1.55 12.85
N ILE A 42 24.10 -1.46 12.14
CA ILE A 42 23.75 -0.26 11.37
C ILE A 42 23.71 0.97 12.28
N LYS A 43 23.00 0.89 13.40
CA LYS A 43 22.91 1.99 14.38
C LYS A 43 24.26 2.37 14.95
N ALA A 44 25.08 1.40 15.29
CA ALA A 44 26.43 1.64 15.80
C ALA A 44 27.31 2.37 14.78
N GLY A 45 27.30 1.92 13.53
CA GLY A 45 28.05 2.55 12.44
C GLY A 45 27.62 4.00 12.15
N ILE A 46 26.33 4.27 12.09
CA ILE A 46 25.82 5.64 11.92
C ILE A 46 26.19 6.52 13.10
N LYS A 47 26.08 5.99 14.34
CA LYS A 47 26.43 6.71 15.56
C LYS A 47 27.91 7.09 15.60
N GLU A 48 28.78 6.18 15.18
CA GLU A 48 30.21 6.45 15.07
C GLU A 48 30.49 7.52 14.01
N ASN A 49 29.86 7.42 12.84
CA ASN A 49 29.97 8.45 11.80
C ASN A 49 29.52 9.82 12.33
N PHE A 50 28.42 9.90 13.06
CA PHE A 50 27.97 11.15 13.67
C PHE A 50 28.98 11.71 14.65
N LYS A 51 29.57 10.87 15.52
CA LYS A 51 30.60 11.29 16.48
C LYS A 51 31.86 11.79 15.77
N ASN A 52 32.25 11.16 14.68
CA ASN A 52 33.47 11.50 13.94
C ASN A 52 33.34 12.74 13.03
N THR A 53 32.16 12.95 12.46
CA THR A 53 31.93 14.04 11.49
C THR A 53 31.23 15.25 12.07
N SER A 54 30.60 15.10 13.25
CA SER A 54 29.76 16.13 13.84
C SER A 54 30.43 16.82 15.03
N ARG A 55 29.99 18.03 15.29
CA ARG A 55 30.41 18.90 16.38
C ARG A 55 29.70 18.59 17.70
N PHE A 56 29.35 17.34 17.93
CA PHE A 56 28.59 16.92 19.13
C PHE A 56 29.46 16.95 20.38
N THR A 57 28.90 17.53 21.45
CA THR A 57 29.42 17.42 22.82
C THR A 57 28.31 16.77 23.67
N LEU A 58 28.63 15.65 24.29
CA LEU A 58 27.67 14.92 25.12
C LEU A 58 27.43 15.64 26.45
N VAL A 59 26.16 15.81 26.79
CA VAL A 59 25.68 16.46 28.02
C VAL A 59 24.45 15.70 28.57
N GLU A 60 24.21 15.84 29.87
CA GLU A 60 23.01 15.34 30.52
C GLU A 60 21.87 16.35 30.35
N GLN A 61 21.15 16.28 29.25
CA GLN A 61 19.97 17.11 29.01
C GLN A 61 18.79 16.26 28.55
N PRO A 62 17.54 16.61 28.92
CA PRO A 62 16.38 15.90 28.43
C PRO A 62 16.21 16.11 26.92
N THR A 63 16.00 15.03 26.18
CA THR A 63 15.75 15.07 24.75
C THR A 63 14.34 15.56 24.45
N THR A 64 14.20 16.76 23.93
CA THR A 64 12.93 17.32 23.46
C THR A 64 12.91 17.43 21.95
N ALA A 65 11.72 17.39 21.34
CA ALA A 65 11.57 17.57 19.90
C ALA A 65 12.09 18.92 19.42
N LYS A 66 11.89 19.98 20.21
CA LYS A 66 12.38 21.33 19.90
C LYS A 66 13.89 21.36 19.85
N PHE A 67 14.56 20.80 20.86
CA PHE A 67 16.01 20.76 20.93
C PHE A 67 16.64 20.01 19.75
N LEU A 68 16.08 18.82 19.43
CA LEU A 68 16.56 18.02 18.29
C LEU A 68 16.38 18.76 16.95
N LEU A 69 15.28 19.50 16.80
CA LEU A 69 15.03 20.29 15.60
C LEU A 69 16.05 21.43 15.45
N GLU A 70 16.38 22.11 16.54
CA GLU A 70 17.42 23.14 16.57
C GLU A 70 18.80 22.53 16.24
N ALA A 71 19.13 21.39 16.83
CA ALA A 71 20.37 20.67 16.54
C ALA A 71 20.49 20.30 15.05
N ILE A 72 19.43 19.79 14.42
CA ILE A 72 19.42 19.47 12.99
C ILE A 72 19.64 20.75 12.15
N LYS A 73 18.97 21.84 12.48
CA LYS A 73 19.15 23.12 11.76
C LYS A 73 20.61 23.63 11.84
N LEU A 74 21.27 23.45 12.97
CA LEU A 74 22.69 23.77 13.14
C LEU A 74 23.59 22.79 12.35
N LEU A 75 23.23 21.53 12.21
CA LEU A 75 23.97 20.56 11.41
C LEU A 75 23.89 20.85 9.91
N ASP A 76 22.72 21.27 9.44
CA ASP A 76 22.52 21.69 8.04
C ASP A 76 23.10 23.09 7.72
N SER A 77 23.49 23.84 8.74
CA SER A 77 24.13 25.13 8.57
C SER A 77 25.67 25.02 8.54
N ASN A 78 26.33 25.89 7.81
CA ASN A 78 27.80 25.95 7.74
C ASN A 78 28.46 26.61 8.98
N THR A 79 27.80 26.61 10.15
CA THR A 79 28.36 27.17 11.38
C THR A 79 29.30 26.18 12.06
N GLU A 80 30.33 26.66 12.77
CA GLU A 80 31.24 25.80 13.54
C GLU A 80 30.81 25.60 15.00
N GLU A 81 29.59 25.98 15.34
CA GLU A 81 29.07 25.86 16.71
C GLU A 81 29.01 24.41 17.19
N LYS A 82 29.44 24.20 18.43
CA LYS A 82 29.31 22.90 19.10
C LYS A 82 27.86 22.65 19.49
N ILE A 83 27.37 21.47 19.18
CA ILE A 83 26.02 21.05 19.49
C ILE A 83 26.07 20.22 20.77
N LEU A 84 25.42 20.70 21.83
CA LEU A 84 25.30 19.99 23.09
C LEU A 84 24.13 18.98 22.94
N ILE A 85 24.37 17.69 23.07
CA ILE A 85 23.33 16.66 22.89
C ILE A 85 23.48 15.57 23.92
N SER A 86 22.37 15.03 24.42
CA SER A 86 22.39 13.84 25.26
C SER A 86 22.59 12.57 24.44
N GLU A 87 23.03 11.48 25.08
CA GLU A 87 23.16 10.17 24.44
C GLU A 87 21.81 9.72 23.82
N ASP A 88 20.71 9.90 24.55
CA ASP A 88 19.35 9.64 24.05
C ASP A 88 18.97 10.51 22.86
N GLY A 89 19.43 11.76 22.82
CA GLY A 89 19.27 12.67 21.67
C GLY A 89 20.01 12.18 20.46
N LEU A 90 21.26 11.77 20.64
CA LEU A 90 22.09 11.21 19.58
C LEU A 90 21.47 9.93 19.00
N ASP A 91 21.01 9.02 19.86
CA ASP A 91 20.31 7.80 19.46
C ASP A 91 19.02 8.12 18.68
N THR A 92 18.31 9.16 19.06
CA THR A 92 17.12 9.61 18.32
C THR A 92 17.49 10.13 16.93
N LEU A 93 18.58 10.89 16.77
CA LEU A 93 19.06 11.34 15.46
C LEU A 93 19.50 10.16 14.58
N VAL A 94 20.17 9.16 15.15
CA VAL A 94 20.52 7.91 14.45
C VAL A 94 19.27 7.23 13.93
N ASN A 95 18.25 7.07 14.77
CA ASN A 95 16.98 6.47 14.37
C ASN A 95 16.28 7.30 13.28
N MET A 96 16.32 8.63 13.36
CA MET A 96 15.77 9.50 12.32
C MET A 96 16.48 9.34 10.97
N ALA A 97 17.80 9.21 10.97
CA ALA A 97 18.58 8.97 9.77
C ALA A 97 18.21 7.64 9.09
N ILE A 98 17.85 6.63 9.87
CA ILE A 98 17.37 5.33 9.35
C ILE A 98 15.96 5.44 8.81
N GLY A 99 15.02 6.09 9.51
CA GLY A 99 13.63 5.93 9.18
C GLY A 99 12.65 7.02 9.63
N SER A 100 13.03 8.27 9.83
CA SER A 100 11.99 9.30 10.07
C SER A 100 11.09 9.47 8.84
N PRO A 101 9.80 9.80 9.00
CA PRO A 101 8.91 10.07 7.87
C PRO A 101 9.48 11.09 6.88
N GLY A 102 10.05 12.20 7.35
CA GLY A 102 10.68 13.19 6.50
C GLY A 102 11.81 12.62 5.65
N ILE A 103 12.69 11.84 6.26
CA ILE A 103 13.84 11.22 5.58
C ILE A 103 13.39 10.13 4.59
N CYS A 104 12.36 9.33 4.92
CA CYS A 104 11.81 8.35 3.99
C CYS A 104 11.28 9.03 2.71
N PHE A 105 10.50 10.10 2.86
CA PHE A 105 10.01 10.87 1.70
C PHE A 105 11.15 11.59 0.98
N TYR A 106 12.16 12.08 1.70
CA TYR A 106 13.28 12.78 1.09
C TYR A 106 14.15 11.84 0.24
N ARG A 107 14.44 10.63 0.69
CA ARG A 107 15.12 9.62 -0.12
C ARG A 107 14.35 9.28 -1.38
N LEU A 108 13.02 9.23 -1.28
CA LEU A 108 12.16 8.91 -2.40
C LEU A 108 12.10 10.02 -3.45
N LEU A 109 11.88 11.26 -3.01
CA LEU A 109 11.57 12.40 -3.86
C LEU A 109 12.81 13.25 -4.25
N GLY A 110 13.90 13.19 -3.48
CA GLY A 110 15.12 13.94 -3.74
C GLY A 110 15.02 15.46 -3.62
N ASN A 111 13.83 15.99 -3.29
CA ASN A 111 13.54 17.40 -3.13
C ASN A 111 13.00 17.66 -1.72
N LYS A 112 13.62 18.61 -0.98
CA LYS A 112 13.29 18.90 0.42
C LYS A 112 11.85 19.39 0.60
N ASP A 113 11.43 20.35 -0.22
CA ASP A 113 10.12 21.00 -0.08
C ASP A 113 8.98 20.02 -0.38
N LEU A 114 9.11 19.27 -1.49
CA LEU A 114 8.15 18.24 -1.86
C LEU A 114 8.06 17.14 -0.81
N ALA A 115 9.19 16.70 -0.28
CA ALA A 115 9.28 15.67 0.73
C ALA A 115 8.67 16.12 2.06
N GLN A 116 8.97 17.33 2.51
CA GLN A 116 8.43 17.88 3.75
C GLN A 116 6.92 18.08 3.68
N GLU A 117 6.41 18.57 2.53
CA GLU A 117 4.97 18.68 2.31
C GLU A 117 4.28 17.31 2.37
N ALA A 118 4.81 16.33 1.64
CA ALA A 118 4.27 14.98 1.61
C ALA A 118 4.31 14.32 2.99
N ALA A 119 5.44 14.37 3.69
CA ALA A 119 5.61 13.83 5.03
C ALA A 119 4.65 14.49 6.04
N THR A 120 4.47 15.81 5.97
CA THR A 120 3.55 16.56 6.85
C THR A 120 2.10 16.14 6.61
N LYS A 121 1.67 16.04 5.35
CA LYS A 121 0.33 15.57 5.00
C LYS A 121 0.13 14.11 5.39
N PHE A 122 1.15 13.28 5.20
CA PHE A 122 1.13 11.88 5.62
C PHE A 122 0.97 11.75 7.14
N CYS A 123 1.82 12.39 7.92
CA CYS A 123 1.76 12.35 9.38
C CYS A 123 0.40 12.83 9.93
N ASN A 124 -0.14 13.91 9.37
CA ASN A 124 -1.44 14.45 9.78
C ASN A 124 -2.60 13.52 9.43
N ASN A 125 -2.56 12.87 8.27
CA ASN A 125 -3.66 12.03 7.79
C ASN A 125 -3.52 10.56 8.18
N ILE A 126 -2.32 10.06 8.47
CA ILE A 126 -2.07 8.68 8.82
C ILE A 126 -1.68 8.55 10.30
N PHE A 127 -0.52 9.07 10.73
CA PHE A 127 -0.05 8.87 12.12
C PHE A 127 -0.88 9.59 13.18
N ASN A 128 -1.41 10.79 12.88
CA ASN A 128 -2.25 11.53 13.82
C ASN A 128 -3.72 11.04 13.88
N ARG A 129 -4.08 9.99 13.14
CA ARG A 129 -5.42 9.41 13.23
C ARG A 129 -5.52 8.51 14.46
N ARG A 130 -6.61 8.68 15.22
CA ARG A 130 -6.83 8.01 16.51
C ARG A 130 -6.59 6.50 16.47
N TYR A 131 -7.03 5.83 15.42
CA TYR A 131 -6.90 4.37 15.32
C TYR A 131 -5.47 3.95 14.97
N ASN A 132 -4.70 4.73 14.18
CA ASN A 132 -3.30 4.44 13.90
C ASN A 132 -2.40 4.76 15.11
N ALA A 133 -2.69 5.86 15.80
CA ALA A 133 -2.04 6.16 17.06
C ALA A 133 -2.24 5.03 18.08
N ALA A 134 -3.46 4.45 18.15
CA ALA A 134 -3.72 3.30 19.01
C ALA A 134 -2.90 2.07 18.62
N VAL A 135 -2.67 1.82 17.34
CA VAL A 135 -1.81 0.70 16.87
C VAL A 135 -0.36 0.92 17.31
N ILE A 136 0.17 2.13 17.12
CA ILE A 136 1.53 2.47 17.57
C ILE A 136 1.65 2.34 19.10
N ASP A 137 0.68 2.85 19.85
CA ASP A 137 0.65 2.72 21.33
C ASP A 137 0.61 1.26 21.79
N ILE A 138 -0.08 0.38 21.06
CA ILE A 138 -0.11 -1.07 21.35
C ILE A 138 1.23 -1.72 21.07
N LEU A 139 1.84 -1.42 19.91
CA LEU A 139 3.12 -2.00 19.50
C LEU A 139 4.26 -1.64 20.46
N TYR A 140 4.26 -0.41 20.97
CA TYR A 140 5.33 0.09 21.86
C TYR A 140 4.96 0.07 23.36
N ASN A 141 3.93 -0.65 23.73
CA ASN A 141 3.46 -0.85 25.10
C ASN A 141 3.31 0.47 25.88
N LYS A 142 2.10 0.89 26.22
CA LYS A 142 1.73 2.16 26.92
C LYS A 142 2.53 2.50 28.20
N LYS A 143 3.32 1.55 28.72
CA LYS A 143 4.22 1.75 29.87
C LYS A 143 5.58 2.36 29.50
N SER A 144 5.87 2.51 28.20
CA SER A 144 7.09 3.16 27.76
C SER A 144 7.02 4.66 28.05
N VAL A 145 8.03 5.20 28.71
CA VAL A 145 8.23 6.64 28.97
C VAL A 145 8.51 7.42 27.67
N GLN A 146 8.56 6.72 26.53
CA GLN A 146 8.83 7.32 25.23
C GLN A 146 7.69 8.24 24.81
N THR A 147 8.06 9.42 24.32
CA THR A 147 7.12 10.34 23.70
C THR A 147 6.64 9.80 22.33
N TYR A 148 5.42 10.12 21.94
CA TYR A 148 4.80 9.58 20.73
C TYR A 148 5.65 9.79 19.46
N PHE A 149 6.38 10.90 19.34
CA PHE A 149 7.24 11.11 18.16
C PHE A 149 8.38 10.08 18.06
N LYS A 150 8.96 9.65 19.19
CA LYS A 150 9.98 8.59 19.21
C LYS A 150 9.39 7.25 18.78
N GLN A 151 8.19 6.94 19.24
CA GLN A 151 7.46 5.72 18.82
C GLN A 151 7.20 5.72 17.31
N VAL A 152 6.85 6.88 16.73
CA VAL A 152 6.68 7.02 15.27
C VAL A 152 8.00 6.80 14.54
N ILE A 153 9.10 7.37 15.04
CA ILE A 153 10.43 7.15 14.46
C ILE A 153 10.82 5.68 14.54
N ASP A 154 10.68 5.04 15.71
CA ASP A 154 11.01 3.64 15.93
C ASP A 154 10.19 2.72 14.99
N TYR A 155 8.90 3.02 14.80
CA TYR A 155 8.06 2.32 13.84
C TYR A 155 8.60 2.40 12.41
N CYS A 156 9.08 3.57 12.00
CA CYS A 156 9.67 3.77 10.68
C CYS A 156 11.05 3.13 10.53
N VAL A 157 11.84 3.07 11.61
CA VAL A 157 13.16 2.40 11.66
C VAL A 157 13.06 0.90 11.34
N MET A 158 11.91 0.27 11.60
CA MET A 158 11.64 -1.12 11.18
C MET A 158 11.57 -1.30 9.65
N GLY A 159 11.72 -0.21 8.87
CA GLY A 159 11.76 -0.26 7.41
C GLY A 159 10.40 -0.25 6.71
N ASN A 160 9.33 -0.48 7.45
CA ASN A 160 8.00 -0.65 6.87
C ASN A 160 7.54 0.56 6.05
N LEU A 161 7.75 1.79 6.54
CA LEU A 161 7.34 2.99 5.81
C LEU A 161 8.12 3.15 4.50
N GLN A 162 9.45 3.00 4.54
CA GLN A 162 10.27 3.15 3.33
C GLN A 162 9.88 2.13 2.27
N ALA A 163 9.73 0.85 2.64
CA ALA A 163 9.35 -0.21 1.71
C ALA A 163 7.99 0.05 1.05
N VAL A 164 7.00 0.53 1.83
CA VAL A 164 5.67 0.87 1.33
C VAL A 164 5.72 2.07 0.38
N LEU A 165 6.51 3.09 0.70
CA LEU A 165 6.67 4.27 -0.16
C LEU A 165 7.38 3.93 -1.47
N ASP A 166 8.43 3.11 -1.42
CA ASP A 166 9.19 2.67 -2.59
C ASP A 166 8.32 1.82 -3.52
N GLU A 167 7.55 0.87 -2.96
CA GLU A 167 6.59 0.08 -3.75
C GLU A 167 5.53 0.97 -4.41
N PHE A 168 4.96 1.91 -3.66
CA PHE A 168 3.91 2.77 -4.19
C PHE A 168 4.43 3.73 -5.25
N ALA A 169 5.61 4.31 -5.05
CA ALA A 169 6.27 5.13 -6.05
C ALA A 169 6.56 4.34 -7.33
N TYR A 170 7.07 3.12 -7.20
CA TYR A 170 7.30 2.22 -8.32
C TYR A 170 6.02 2.00 -9.13
N MET A 171 4.88 1.73 -8.47
CA MET A 171 3.61 1.52 -9.14
C MET A 171 3.05 2.79 -9.82
N ILE A 172 3.35 3.97 -9.26
CA ILE A 172 2.98 5.25 -9.88
C ILE A 172 3.85 5.51 -11.11
N ASP A 173 5.15 5.26 -11.01
CA ASP A 173 6.15 5.51 -12.04
C ASP A 173 5.94 4.62 -13.28
N GLU A 174 5.59 3.37 -13.09
CA GLU A 174 5.23 2.43 -14.17
C GLU A 174 4.14 2.98 -15.13
N ARG A 175 3.27 3.87 -14.65
CA ARG A 175 2.25 4.52 -15.47
C ARG A 175 2.73 5.77 -16.22
N SER A 176 3.93 6.24 -15.93
CA SER A 176 4.47 7.49 -16.50
C SER A 176 5.28 7.30 -17.78
N ASN A 177 5.22 6.12 -18.43
CA ASN A 177 5.94 5.79 -19.67
C ASN A 177 7.46 5.99 -19.59
N GLY A 178 8.05 5.80 -18.41
CA GLY A 178 9.50 5.78 -18.23
C GLY A 178 10.14 7.13 -17.90
N GLU A 179 9.39 8.22 -17.88
CA GLU A 179 9.89 9.51 -17.36
C GLU A 179 9.49 9.67 -15.90
N ARG A 180 10.43 9.42 -14.98
CA ARG A 180 10.19 9.61 -13.55
C ARG A 180 9.89 11.08 -13.24
N ASN A 181 8.63 11.39 -13.04
CA ASN A 181 8.18 12.70 -12.62
C ASN A 181 7.90 12.72 -11.12
N VAL A 182 8.85 13.29 -10.36
CA VAL A 182 8.82 13.35 -8.89
C VAL A 182 7.61 14.15 -8.37
N GLU A 183 7.23 15.22 -9.04
CA GLU A 183 6.07 16.04 -8.66
C GLU A 183 4.76 15.27 -8.85
N MET A 184 4.66 14.49 -9.93
CA MET A 184 3.51 13.63 -10.17
C MET A 184 3.42 12.53 -9.11
N ILE A 185 4.54 11.90 -8.74
CA ILE A 185 4.60 10.90 -7.68
C ILE A 185 4.12 11.51 -6.36
N GLN A 186 4.69 12.65 -5.97
CA GLN A 186 4.31 13.36 -4.75
C GLN A 186 2.82 13.71 -4.73
N LYS A 187 2.30 14.29 -5.81
CA LYS A 187 0.89 14.66 -5.93
C LYS A 187 -0.03 13.45 -5.77
N ARG A 188 0.25 12.36 -6.45
CA ARG A 188 -0.51 11.12 -6.38
C ARG A 188 -0.49 10.50 -4.97
N MET A 189 0.67 10.52 -4.31
CA MET A 189 0.78 10.09 -2.93
C MET A 189 -0.09 10.94 -2.01
N ILE A 190 -0.01 12.26 -2.11
CA ILE A 190 -0.80 13.18 -1.30
C ILE A 190 -2.30 12.97 -1.51
N GLU A 191 -2.74 12.82 -2.75
CA GLU A 191 -4.14 12.54 -3.07
C GLU A 191 -4.64 11.24 -2.39
N SER A 192 -3.77 10.23 -2.25
CA SER A 192 -4.12 8.96 -1.59
C SER A 192 -4.18 9.03 -0.06
N PHE A 193 -3.50 9.98 0.59
CA PHE A 193 -3.55 10.17 2.05
C PHE A 193 -4.78 10.95 2.51
N ILE A 194 -5.31 11.80 1.65
CA ILE A 194 -6.36 12.74 2.01
C ILE A 194 -7.69 12.00 2.05
N ASP A 195 -8.17 11.80 3.26
CA ASP A 195 -9.51 11.29 3.52
C ASP A 195 -10.52 12.44 3.35
N ARG A 196 -11.04 12.58 2.14
CA ARG A 196 -12.11 13.55 1.82
C ARG A 196 -13.51 13.00 2.10
N ASN A 197 -13.62 11.91 2.82
CA ASN A 197 -14.87 11.21 3.09
C ASN A 197 -15.72 11.93 4.16
N TYR A 198 -16.17 13.12 3.88
CA TYR A 198 -17.24 13.74 4.64
C TYR A 198 -18.42 14.06 3.73
N GLN A 199 -19.60 13.82 4.21
CA GLN A 199 -20.84 14.21 3.54
C GLN A 199 -21.44 15.40 4.30
N GLU A 200 -21.77 16.44 3.58
CA GLU A 200 -22.53 17.55 4.13
C GLU A 200 -24.01 17.19 4.06
N ILE A 201 -24.64 17.08 5.21
CA ILE A 201 -26.07 16.76 5.32
C ILE A 201 -26.80 18.00 5.76
N ASP A 202 -27.86 18.37 5.03
CA ASP A 202 -28.80 19.36 5.45
C ASP A 202 -29.70 18.77 6.55
N THR A 203 -29.77 19.43 7.70
CA THR A 203 -30.68 19.04 8.78
C THR A 203 -32.03 19.72 8.62
N THR A 204 -33.07 19.16 9.23
CA THR A 204 -34.41 19.77 9.26
C THR A 204 -34.40 21.20 9.80
N GLU A 205 -33.45 21.52 10.70
CA GLU A 205 -33.25 22.88 11.22
C GLU A 205 -32.62 23.86 10.21
N SER A 206 -31.99 23.35 9.16
CA SER A 206 -31.39 24.14 8.09
C SER A 206 -32.34 24.42 6.92
N PHE A 207 -33.47 23.75 6.89
CA PHE A 207 -34.51 23.99 5.86
C PHE A 207 -35.12 25.38 6.02
N GLY A 208 -34.97 26.22 5.01
CA GLY A 208 -35.60 27.56 4.96
C GLY A 208 -34.77 28.71 5.51
N LYS A 209 -33.53 28.51 5.96
CA LYS A 209 -32.64 29.60 6.42
C LYS A 209 -31.54 29.91 5.40
N GLU A 210 -31.28 31.17 5.13
CA GLU A 210 -30.24 31.64 4.19
C GLU A 210 -28.80 31.25 4.61
N LYS A 211 -28.54 31.05 5.90
CA LYS A 211 -27.26 30.51 6.40
C LYS A 211 -27.44 29.08 6.87
N LYS A 212 -27.29 28.14 5.97
CA LYS A 212 -27.37 26.69 6.24
C LYS A 212 -26.15 26.22 7.02
N LYS A 213 -26.32 25.83 8.27
CA LYS A 213 -25.31 25.14 9.04
C LYS A 213 -25.31 23.67 8.61
N LYS A 214 -24.49 23.34 7.63
CA LYS A 214 -24.35 21.96 7.13
C LYS A 214 -23.59 21.12 8.16
N TRP A 215 -24.11 19.95 8.45
CA TRP A 215 -23.41 18.98 9.29
C TRP A 215 -22.47 18.14 8.44
N ARG A 216 -21.20 18.05 8.85
CA ARG A 216 -20.22 17.20 8.20
C ARG A 216 -20.15 15.87 8.92
N ILE A 217 -20.71 14.84 8.30
CA ILE A 217 -20.66 13.48 8.82
C ILE A 217 -19.62 12.72 8.00
N ARG A 218 -18.66 12.10 8.69
CA ARG A 218 -17.75 11.14 8.07
C ARG A 218 -18.53 9.87 7.76
N THR A 219 -18.58 9.52 6.51
CA THR A 219 -19.25 8.32 6.05
C THR A 219 -18.24 7.41 5.39
N HIS A 220 -18.14 6.18 5.88
CA HIS A 220 -17.40 5.09 5.25
C HIS A 220 -18.35 4.31 4.33
N TYR A 221 -19.04 4.98 3.43
CA TYR A 221 -20.05 4.35 2.60
C TYR A 221 -19.48 3.77 1.31
N ALA A 222 -20.08 2.63 0.92
CA ALA A 222 -20.14 2.22 -0.46
C ALA A 222 -20.80 3.34 -1.27
N MET A 223 -20.13 3.78 -2.31
CA MET A 223 -20.74 4.71 -3.26
C MET A 223 -21.25 3.92 -4.45
N PRO A 224 -22.50 4.14 -4.89
CA PRO A 224 -22.95 3.54 -6.12
C PRO A 224 -22.14 4.14 -7.28
N TYR A 225 -21.41 3.29 -7.97
CA TYR A 225 -20.89 3.59 -9.30
C TYR A 225 -22.03 3.33 -10.28
N GLY A 226 -22.73 4.33 -10.73
CA GLY A 226 -23.85 4.16 -11.62
C GLY A 226 -24.31 5.43 -12.29
N ASN A 227 -25.16 5.30 -13.30
CA ASN A 227 -25.76 6.34 -14.13
C ASN A 227 -26.70 7.30 -13.36
N ILE A 228 -26.50 7.49 -12.07
CA ILE A 228 -27.11 8.60 -11.38
C ILE A 228 -26.43 9.83 -11.96
N ARG A 229 -27.18 10.80 -12.47
CA ARG A 229 -26.65 12.10 -12.87
C ARG A 229 -25.97 12.72 -11.67
N MET A 230 -24.67 12.42 -11.56
CA MET A 230 -23.84 12.88 -10.46
C MET A 230 -23.51 14.34 -10.70
N THR A 231 -23.65 15.15 -9.68
CA THR A 231 -23.01 16.48 -9.65
C THR A 231 -21.50 16.29 -9.76
N ASP A 232 -20.78 17.26 -10.34
CA ASP A 232 -19.31 17.22 -10.50
C ASP A 232 -18.58 16.84 -9.20
N GLN A 233 -19.11 17.18 -8.04
CA GLN A 233 -18.60 16.80 -6.73
C GLN A 233 -18.69 15.30 -6.44
N ALA A 234 -19.70 14.60 -6.93
CA ALA A 234 -19.86 13.16 -6.71
C ALA A 234 -18.94 12.34 -7.62
N THR A 235 -18.69 12.80 -8.85
CA THR A 235 -17.73 12.19 -9.78
C THR A 235 -16.30 12.31 -9.26
N ASN A 236 -15.93 13.48 -8.74
CA ASN A 236 -14.61 13.68 -8.10
C ASN A 236 -14.42 12.77 -6.89
N ARG A 237 -15.48 12.56 -6.08
CA ARG A 237 -15.44 11.68 -4.91
C ARG A 237 -15.25 10.21 -5.27
N ALA A 238 -15.88 9.70 -6.32
CA ALA A 238 -15.69 8.34 -6.79
C ALA A 238 -14.24 8.10 -7.24
N ASN A 239 -13.62 9.05 -7.91
CA ASN A 239 -12.22 9.03 -8.28
C ASN A 239 -11.29 9.05 -7.04
N ASP A 240 -11.58 9.89 -6.05
CA ASP A 240 -10.80 9.96 -4.82
C ASP A 240 -10.83 8.61 -4.07
N VAL A 241 -11.99 7.94 -3.98
CA VAL A 241 -12.12 6.61 -3.38
C VAL A 241 -11.31 5.57 -4.15
N ARG A 242 -11.36 5.59 -5.48
CA ARG A 242 -10.59 4.68 -6.33
C ARG A 242 -9.09 4.88 -6.16
N LEU A 243 -8.62 6.13 -6.15
CA LEU A 243 -7.21 6.45 -5.96
C LEU A 243 -6.74 6.02 -4.57
N ALA A 244 -7.53 6.26 -3.54
CA ALA A 244 -7.23 5.84 -2.18
C ALA A 244 -7.23 4.31 -2.03
N PHE A 245 -8.15 3.59 -2.65
CA PHE A 245 -8.19 2.12 -2.62
C PHE A 245 -7.03 1.47 -3.38
N ASN A 246 -6.56 2.10 -4.46
CA ASN A 246 -5.34 1.71 -5.17
C ASN A 246 -4.07 2.30 -4.52
N SER A 247 -4.08 2.45 -3.20
CA SER A 247 -2.92 2.85 -2.40
C SER A 247 -2.74 1.90 -1.23
N PRO A 248 -1.54 1.84 -0.63
CA PRO A 248 -1.29 0.99 0.53
C PRO A 248 -1.92 1.52 1.82
N PHE A 249 -2.57 2.69 1.79
CA PHE A 249 -2.97 3.39 3.01
C PHE A 249 -4.41 3.14 3.43
N ARG A 250 -5.41 3.36 2.57
CA ARG A 250 -6.85 3.14 2.83
C ARG A 250 -7.72 3.52 1.63
N PRO A 251 -8.96 3.04 1.57
CA PRO A 251 -9.59 2.01 2.43
C PRO A 251 -9.06 0.60 2.15
N PHE A 252 -9.13 -0.31 3.15
CA PHE A 252 -8.71 -1.70 2.97
C PHE A 252 -9.83 -2.62 2.45
N VAL A 253 -11.07 -2.16 2.52
CA VAL A 253 -12.26 -2.85 2.02
C VAL A 253 -13.07 -1.89 1.19
N LEU A 254 -13.42 -2.31 -0.01
CA LEU A 254 -14.29 -1.58 -0.91
C LEU A 254 -15.50 -2.45 -1.25
N ALA A 255 -16.71 -1.97 -0.94
CA ALA A 255 -17.94 -2.56 -1.41
C ALA A 255 -18.41 -1.79 -2.66
N SER A 256 -18.65 -2.51 -3.75
CA SER A 256 -19.12 -1.92 -5.00
C SER A 256 -20.32 -2.69 -5.56
N THR A 257 -21.14 -2.01 -6.32
CA THR A 257 -22.26 -2.62 -7.09
C THR A 257 -21.76 -3.08 -8.45
N SER A 258 -22.65 -3.65 -9.27
CA SER A 258 -22.36 -4.09 -10.65
C SER A 258 -21.69 -3.04 -11.53
N VAL A 259 -21.91 -1.76 -11.26
CA VAL A 259 -21.28 -0.65 -11.99
C VAL A 259 -19.77 -0.56 -11.75
N GLY A 260 -19.27 -1.05 -10.60
CA GLY A 260 -17.84 -1.20 -10.38
C GLY A 260 -17.19 -2.29 -11.26
N GLN A 261 -17.99 -2.98 -12.09
CA GLN A 261 -17.51 -4.03 -12.98
C GLN A 261 -16.90 -3.48 -14.27
N GLU A 262 -17.24 -2.26 -14.70
CA GLU A 262 -16.75 -1.69 -15.95
C GLU A 262 -15.63 -0.67 -15.74
N GLY A 263 -14.51 -0.86 -16.43
CA GLY A 263 -13.44 0.14 -16.60
C GLY A 263 -12.57 0.47 -15.37
N LEU A 264 -12.79 -0.13 -14.20
CA LEU A 264 -12.06 0.18 -12.98
C LEU A 264 -11.06 -0.92 -12.63
N ASP A 265 -9.83 -0.56 -12.37
CA ASP A 265 -8.78 -1.47 -11.90
C ASP A 265 -8.57 -1.31 -10.40
N PHE A 266 -8.51 -2.43 -9.67
CA PHE A 266 -8.31 -2.46 -8.21
C PHE A 266 -7.12 -3.34 -7.79
N HIS A 267 -6.28 -3.75 -8.71
CA HIS A 267 -5.25 -4.76 -8.55
C HIS A 267 -4.01 -4.29 -7.77
N TRP A 268 -3.83 -2.97 -7.54
CA TRP A 268 -2.60 -2.49 -6.93
C TRP A 268 -2.44 -2.93 -5.48
N TYR A 269 -3.52 -2.88 -4.70
CA TYR A 269 -3.46 -3.24 -3.28
C TYR A 269 -4.60 -4.16 -2.85
N CYS A 270 -5.25 -4.82 -3.81
CA CYS A 270 -6.30 -5.77 -3.58
C CYS A 270 -5.97 -7.12 -4.23
N ARG A 271 -6.07 -8.22 -3.46
CA ARG A 271 -5.93 -9.59 -3.94
C ARG A 271 -7.06 -10.51 -3.49
N LYS A 272 -8.01 -9.98 -2.73
CA LYS A 272 -9.16 -10.73 -2.24
C LYS A 272 -10.43 -10.14 -2.79
N ILE A 273 -11.29 -10.96 -3.34
CA ILE A 273 -12.61 -10.56 -3.81
C ILE A 273 -13.69 -11.41 -3.14
N MET A 274 -14.73 -10.75 -2.66
CA MET A 274 -15.89 -11.42 -2.10
C MET A 274 -17.09 -11.22 -3.02
N HIS A 275 -17.62 -12.31 -3.54
CA HIS A 275 -18.83 -12.31 -4.35
C HIS A 275 -20.05 -12.37 -3.43
N TRP A 276 -20.50 -11.21 -2.94
CA TRP A 276 -21.63 -11.12 -2.02
C TRP A 276 -22.90 -11.73 -2.60
N ASN A 277 -23.14 -11.52 -3.89
CA ASN A 277 -24.21 -12.15 -4.64
C ASN A 277 -23.61 -13.01 -5.75
N ILE A 278 -24.04 -14.26 -5.84
CA ILE A 278 -23.67 -15.15 -6.94
C ILE A 278 -24.44 -14.70 -8.19
N SER A 279 -23.71 -14.31 -9.23
CA SER A 279 -24.32 -13.97 -10.52
C SER A 279 -24.82 -15.23 -11.21
N SER A 280 -25.91 -15.10 -11.94
CA SER A 280 -26.37 -16.15 -12.86
C SER A 280 -25.50 -16.24 -14.13
N ASN A 281 -24.79 -15.14 -14.46
CA ASN A 281 -23.89 -15.09 -15.60
C ASN A 281 -22.43 -15.36 -15.13
N PRO A 282 -21.78 -16.43 -15.61
CA PRO A 282 -20.41 -16.74 -15.25
C PRO A 282 -19.41 -15.65 -15.68
N GLN A 283 -19.69 -14.93 -16.77
CA GLN A 283 -18.88 -13.83 -17.27
C GLN A 283 -18.74 -12.71 -16.26
N ASP A 284 -19.79 -12.42 -15.49
CA ASP A 284 -19.74 -11.38 -14.45
C ASP A 284 -18.71 -11.71 -13.35
N MET A 285 -18.59 -12.98 -12.97
CA MET A 285 -17.60 -13.40 -11.99
C MET A 285 -16.18 -13.25 -12.52
N GLU A 286 -15.92 -13.70 -13.74
CA GLU A 286 -14.62 -13.54 -14.38
C GLU A 286 -14.26 -12.07 -14.56
N GLN A 287 -15.21 -11.22 -14.93
CA GLN A 287 -14.99 -9.78 -15.04
C GLN A 287 -14.64 -9.16 -13.68
N ARG A 288 -15.31 -9.57 -12.59
CA ARG A 288 -15.00 -9.10 -11.24
C ARG A 288 -13.60 -9.52 -10.82
N GLU A 289 -13.24 -10.78 -11.00
CA GLU A 289 -11.91 -11.30 -10.71
C GLU A 289 -10.84 -10.62 -11.56
N GLY A 290 -11.10 -10.37 -12.83
CA GLY A 290 -10.23 -9.63 -13.73
C GLY A 290 -9.96 -8.18 -13.32
N ARG A 291 -10.66 -7.60 -12.31
CA ARG A 291 -10.33 -6.27 -11.75
C ARG A 291 -9.12 -6.30 -10.84
N ILE A 292 -8.81 -7.44 -10.26
CA ILE A 292 -7.68 -7.64 -9.35
C ILE A 292 -6.58 -8.50 -9.96
N ASP A 293 -6.89 -9.30 -10.99
CA ASP A 293 -5.93 -10.11 -11.76
C ASP A 293 -5.41 -9.30 -12.96
N ARG A 294 -4.36 -8.57 -12.74
CA ARG A 294 -3.78 -7.65 -13.71
C ARG A 294 -2.24 -7.68 -13.68
N TYR A 295 -1.65 -7.03 -14.67
CA TYR A 295 -0.22 -6.79 -14.77
C TYR A 295 0.35 -6.21 -13.47
N LYS A 296 1.40 -6.82 -12.93
CA LYS A 296 2.05 -6.44 -11.66
C LYS A 296 1.08 -6.25 -10.50
N SER A 297 0.03 -7.09 -10.41
CA SER A 297 -0.93 -7.05 -9.30
C SER A 297 -0.26 -7.34 -7.94
N LEU A 298 -0.96 -7.05 -6.85
CA LEU A 298 -0.42 -7.18 -5.49
C LEU A 298 0.19 -8.56 -5.22
N PHE A 299 -0.50 -9.65 -5.59
CA PHE A 299 0.00 -10.99 -5.34
C PHE A 299 1.26 -11.31 -6.14
N VAL A 300 1.36 -10.79 -7.38
CA VAL A 300 2.56 -10.93 -8.23
C VAL A 300 3.75 -10.24 -7.57
N ARG A 301 3.60 -8.96 -7.19
CA ARG A 301 4.68 -8.21 -6.54
C ARG A 301 5.15 -8.86 -5.25
N ARG A 302 4.21 -9.31 -4.40
CA ARG A 302 4.56 -10.00 -3.15
C ARG A 302 5.32 -11.28 -3.37
N ASN A 303 4.93 -12.09 -4.37
CA ASN A 303 5.68 -13.30 -4.72
C ASN A 303 7.06 -12.97 -5.29
N VAL A 304 7.19 -11.95 -6.14
CA VAL A 304 8.48 -11.50 -6.67
C VAL A 304 9.41 -11.06 -5.54
N ALA A 305 8.91 -10.27 -4.57
CA ALA A 305 9.70 -9.83 -3.43
C ALA A 305 10.15 -10.98 -2.51
N LYS A 306 9.30 -12.01 -2.35
CA LYS A 306 9.67 -13.22 -1.59
C LYS A 306 10.65 -14.12 -2.33
N PHE A 307 10.62 -14.07 -3.65
CA PHE A 307 11.50 -14.86 -4.50
C PHE A 307 12.92 -14.27 -4.59
N HIS A 308 13.05 -12.94 -4.48
CA HIS A 308 14.31 -12.20 -4.49
C HIS A 308 14.45 -11.27 -3.27
N PRO A 309 14.47 -11.81 -2.06
CA PRO A 309 14.51 -11.00 -0.84
C PRO A 309 15.83 -10.25 -0.64
N GLU A 310 16.90 -10.66 -1.31
CA GLU A 310 18.24 -10.08 -1.25
C GLU A 310 18.38 -8.79 -2.08
N THR A 311 17.44 -8.50 -2.97
CA THR A 311 17.51 -7.30 -3.81
C THR A 311 16.81 -6.12 -3.16
N TYR A 312 17.30 -4.93 -3.46
CA TYR A 312 16.81 -3.70 -2.83
C TYR A 312 15.70 -3.02 -3.64
N THR A 313 15.80 -2.99 -4.98
CA THR A 313 14.86 -2.26 -5.83
C THR A 313 13.86 -3.16 -6.54
N TRP A 314 12.67 -2.64 -6.76
CA TRP A 314 11.60 -3.34 -7.48
C TRP A 314 11.99 -3.69 -8.92
N ASN A 315 12.74 -2.81 -9.60
CA ASN A 315 13.24 -3.08 -10.95
C ASN A 315 14.20 -4.26 -10.95
N GLU A 316 15.17 -4.29 -10.03
CA GLU A 316 16.12 -5.41 -9.90
C GLU A 316 15.41 -6.73 -9.64
N MET A 317 14.41 -6.76 -8.74
CA MET A 317 13.63 -7.96 -8.45
C MET A 317 12.89 -8.50 -9.69
N PHE A 318 12.24 -7.63 -10.45
CA PHE A 318 11.53 -8.05 -11.67
C PHE A 318 12.49 -8.45 -12.79
N ASP A 319 13.63 -7.79 -12.95
CA ASP A 319 14.65 -8.15 -13.95
C ASP A 319 15.27 -9.53 -13.68
N LEU A 320 15.54 -9.84 -12.41
CA LEU A 320 15.99 -11.17 -11.99
C LEU A 320 14.92 -12.23 -12.25
N ALA A 321 13.68 -11.97 -11.86
CA ALA A 321 12.57 -12.90 -12.10
C ALA A 321 12.34 -13.14 -13.59
N ARG A 322 12.48 -12.12 -14.44
CA ARG A 322 12.40 -12.22 -15.89
C ARG A 322 13.51 -13.10 -16.46
N THR A 323 14.75 -12.87 -16.01
CA THR A 323 15.91 -13.63 -16.45
C THR A 323 15.75 -15.11 -16.09
N GLU A 324 15.36 -15.41 -14.87
CA GLU A 324 15.16 -16.78 -14.41
C GLU A 324 13.99 -17.47 -15.13
N ALA A 325 12.91 -16.75 -15.41
CA ALA A 325 11.82 -17.30 -16.20
C ALA A 325 12.28 -17.71 -17.59
N LYS A 326 13.11 -16.88 -18.25
CA LYS A 326 13.71 -17.16 -19.54
C LYS A 326 14.62 -18.40 -19.49
N ASP A 327 15.48 -18.49 -18.50
CA ASP A 327 16.43 -19.62 -18.32
C ASP A 327 15.69 -20.94 -18.13
N LYS A 328 14.51 -20.90 -17.49
CA LYS A 328 13.61 -22.05 -17.33
C LYS A 328 12.70 -22.30 -18.53
N GLY A 329 12.86 -21.55 -19.63
CA GLY A 329 12.10 -21.71 -20.88
C GLY A 329 10.67 -21.18 -20.84
N PHE A 330 10.35 -20.29 -19.91
CA PHE A 330 9.10 -19.52 -19.89
C PHE A 330 9.22 -18.24 -20.72
N CYS A 331 8.07 -17.66 -21.08
CA CYS A 331 8.03 -16.34 -21.68
C CYS A 331 8.53 -15.28 -20.68
N GLU A 332 9.32 -14.33 -21.15
CA GLU A 332 9.89 -13.24 -20.33
C GLU A 332 8.81 -12.37 -19.66
N LEU A 333 7.59 -12.33 -20.19
CA LEU A 333 6.47 -11.58 -19.63
C LEU A 333 5.77 -12.30 -18.46
N VAL A 334 6.03 -13.59 -18.26
CA VAL A 334 5.34 -14.39 -17.25
C VAL A 334 5.46 -13.80 -15.84
N PRO A 335 6.63 -13.36 -15.36
CA PRO A 335 6.76 -12.83 -14.00
C PRO A 335 5.95 -11.57 -13.70
N TYR A 336 5.51 -10.87 -14.74
CA TYR A 336 4.67 -9.67 -14.57
C TYR A 336 3.17 -9.99 -14.37
N TRP A 337 2.76 -11.22 -14.68
CA TRP A 337 1.37 -11.67 -14.57
C TRP A 337 1.18 -12.77 -13.53
N SER A 338 2.19 -13.62 -13.40
CA SER A 338 2.19 -14.71 -12.45
C SER A 338 3.59 -15.28 -12.33
N ILE A 339 3.94 -15.84 -11.18
CA ILE A 339 5.16 -16.62 -11.05
C ILE A 339 4.84 -18.09 -11.24
N PRO A 340 5.53 -18.79 -12.17
CA PRO A 340 5.31 -20.22 -12.40
C PRO A 340 5.49 -21.02 -11.12
N GLN A 341 4.65 -22.04 -10.92
CA GLN A 341 4.70 -22.87 -9.71
C GLN A 341 6.08 -23.52 -9.49
N ASP A 342 6.79 -23.85 -10.57
CA ASP A 342 8.14 -24.41 -10.48
C ASP A 342 9.15 -23.41 -9.89
N MET A 343 8.94 -22.10 -10.11
CA MET A 343 9.73 -21.04 -9.51
C MET A 343 9.30 -20.79 -8.06
N LEU A 344 8.02 -20.90 -7.75
CA LEU A 344 7.49 -20.75 -6.40
C LEU A 344 7.92 -21.85 -5.43
N LYS A 345 8.54 -22.95 -5.90
CA LYS A 345 9.00 -24.05 -5.03
C LYS A 345 10.05 -23.62 -4.01
N SER A 346 10.78 -22.55 -4.29
CA SER A 346 11.73 -21.94 -3.33
C SER A 346 11.05 -21.21 -2.18
N ILE A 347 9.75 -20.89 -2.31
CA ILE A 347 8.94 -20.22 -1.29
C ILE A 347 8.08 -21.27 -0.60
N ALA A 348 8.04 -21.28 0.73
CA ALA A 348 7.17 -22.15 1.50
C ALA A 348 5.70 -21.95 1.05
N GLU A 349 4.93 -23.03 0.98
CA GLU A 349 3.56 -22.99 0.46
C GLU A 349 2.67 -22.02 1.25
N THR A 350 2.86 -21.93 2.56
CA THR A 350 2.20 -20.98 3.46
C THR A 350 2.47 -19.52 3.14
N ASP A 351 3.62 -19.25 2.52
CA ASP A 351 4.09 -17.89 2.24
C ASP A 351 3.75 -17.43 0.83
N ARG A 352 3.26 -18.34 -0.02
CA ARG A 352 2.85 -17.99 -1.38
C ARG A 352 1.59 -17.16 -1.38
N GLU A 353 1.60 -16.11 -2.18
CA GLU A 353 0.43 -15.25 -2.34
C GLU A 353 -0.38 -15.67 -3.56
N TYR A 354 -1.69 -15.65 -3.42
CA TYR A 354 -2.66 -15.96 -4.47
C TYR A 354 -3.79 -14.94 -4.46
N ILE A 355 -4.54 -14.87 -5.55
CA ILE A 355 -5.84 -14.22 -5.55
C ILE A 355 -6.83 -15.14 -4.82
N GLU A 356 -7.52 -14.58 -3.84
CA GLU A 356 -8.54 -15.27 -3.07
C GLU A 356 -9.94 -14.83 -3.52
N SER A 357 -10.71 -15.78 -4.04
CA SER A 357 -12.13 -15.59 -4.38
C SER A 357 -12.98 -16.19 -3.27
N ILE A 358 -13.77 -15.36 -2.60
CA ILE A 358 -14.58 -15.72 -1.44
C ILE A 358 -16.05 -15.68 -1.86
N VAL A 359 -16.74 -16.79 -1.69
CA VAL A 359 -18.18 -16.90 -1.96
C VAL A 359 -18.89 -17.23 -0.64
N PRO A 360 -19.58 -16.27 0.01
CA PRO A 360 -20.34 -16.56 1.19
C PRO A 360 -21.58 -17.40 0.82
N LEU A 361 -21.75 -18.51 1.49
CA LEU A 361 -22.90 -19.39 1.33
C LEU A 361 -23.79 -19.24 2.57
N TYR A 362 -24.99 -18.72 2.37
CA TYR A 362 -25.91 -18.50 3.48
C TYR A 362 -26.62 -19.80 3.88
N PRO A 363 -26.74 -20.11 5.18
CA PRO A 363 -27.50 -21.23 5.64
C PRO A 363 -28.96 -21.16 5.15
N LEU A 364 -29.52 -22.30 4.75
CA LEU A 364 -30.90 -22.43 4.25
C LEU A 364 -31.19 -21.68 2.94
N SER A 365 -30.15 -21.24 2.22
CA SER A 365 -30.26 -20.66 0.89
C SER A 365 -29.96 -21.71 -0.20
N MET A 366 -30.30 -21.40 -1.46
CA MET A 366 -29.89 -22.20 -2.63
C MET A 366 -28.51 -21.79 -3.17
N ASP A 367 -27.72 -21.00 -2.42
CA ASP A 367 -26.47 -20.45 -2.93
C ASP A 367 -25.43 -21.52 -3.23
N TYR A 368 -25.42 -22.61 -2.48
CA TYR A 368 -24.51 -23.73 -2.75
C TYR A 368 -24.75 -24.37 -4.11
N ASP A 369 -26.02 -24.66 -4.43
CA ASP A 369 -26.39 -25.27 -5.70
C ASP A 369 -26.19 -24.32 -6.87
N ARG A 370 -26.50 -23.03 -6.68
CA ARG A 370 -26.21 -21.95 -7.64
C ARG A 370 -24.73 -21.85 -7.92
N TYR A 371 -23.89 -21.88 -6.87
CA TYR A 371 -22.45 -21.83 -7.03
C TYR A 371 -21.89 -23.04 -7.78
N ARG A 372 -22.36 -24.25 -7.45
CA ARG A 372 -21.97 -25.47 -8.18
C ARG A 372 -22.38 -25.41 -9.65
N HIS A 373 -23.62 -25.01 -9.91
CA HIS A 373 -24.13 -24.86 -11.27
C HIS A 373 -23.30 -23.84 -12.04
N MET A 374 -23.06 -22.67 -11.47
CA MET A 374 -22.27 -21.61 -12.08
C MET A 374 -20.82 -22.07 -12.40
N LYS A 375 -20.17 -22.82 -11.50
CA LYS A 375 -18.84 -23.41 -11.78
C LYS A 375 -18.87 -24.38 -12.95
N SER A 376 -19.91 -25.17 -13.08
CA SER A 376 -20.10 -26.07 -14.21
C SER A 376 -20.26 -25.29 -15.53
N VAL A 377 -21.11 -24.27 -15.52
CA VAL A 377 -21.32 -23.39 -16.67
C VAL A 377 -20.04 -22.65 -17.06
N LEU A 378 -19.28 -22.17 -16.09
CA LEU A 378 -18.00 -21.46 -16.33
C LEU A 378 -16.98 -22.35 -17.03
N ARG A 379 -16.89 -23.64 -16.66
CA ARG A 379 -16.04 -24.61 -17.34
C ARG A 379 -16.40 -24.74 -18.81
N LEU A 380 -17.69 -24.92 -19.11
CA LEU A 380 -18.19 -25.03 -20.46
C LEU A 380 -18.03 -23.73 -21.25
N TYR A 381 -18.29 -22.58 -20.61
CA TYR A 381 -18.12 -21.26 -21.22
C TYR A 381 -16.69 -21.03 -21.75
N ARG A 382 -15.70 -21.52 -21.05
CA ARG A 382 -14.29 -21.41 -21.47
C ARG A 382 -13.96 -22.19 -22.76
N LEU A 383 -14.77 -23.19 -23.11
CA LEU A 383 -14.63 -23.92 -24.38
C LEU A 383 -15.15 -23.13 -25.58
N THR A 384 -16.04 -22.18 -25.32
CA THR A 384 -16.78 -21.50 -26.39
C THR A 384 -16.10 -20.22 -26.92
N MET A 385 -14.93 -19.87 -26.44
CA MET A 385 -14.15 -18.66 -26.72
C MET A 385 -14.49 -17.97 -28.04
N GLY A 386 -15.41 -16.99 -28.01
CA GLY A 386 -15.81 -16.20 -29.16
C GLY A 386 -16.61 -16.95 -30.26
N GLN A 387 -17.06 -18.16 -30.01
CA GLN A 387 -17.88 -18.91 -30.93
C GLN A 387 -19.29 -18.29 -31.01
N PRO A 388 -19.83 -18.03 -32.18
CA PRO A 388 -21.25 -17.76 -32.34
C PRO A 388 -22.03 -19.03 -31.96
N ARG A 389 -23.18 -18.90 -31.32
CA ARG A 389 -24.02 -20.03 -30.84
C ARG A 389 -23.44 -20.79 -29.61
N GLN A 390 -23.00 -20.04 -28.65
CA GLN A 390 -22.45 -20.60 -27.41
C GLN A 390 -23.42 -21.49 -26.68
N GLU A 391 -24.71 -21.18 -26.70
CA GLU A 391 -25.77 -21.95 -26.03
C GLU A 391 -25.93 -23.36 -26.59
N GLU A 392 -25.88 -23.52 -27.91
CA GLU A 392 -25.95 -24.87 -28.54
C GLU A 392 -24.75 -25.74 -28.18
N LEU A 393 -23.55 -25.10 -28.08
CA LEU A 393 -22.34 -25.83 -27.71
C LEU A 393 -22.37 -26.22 -26.24
N LEU A 394 -22.81 -25.32 -25.36
CA LEU A 394 -22.97 -25.61 -23.94
C LEU A 394 -23.95 -26.74 -23.68
N GLU A 395 -25.05 -26.80 -24.42
CA GLU A 395 -26.03 -27.89 -24.31
C GLU A 395 -25.43 -29.23 -24.76
N SER A 396 -24.59 -29.24 -25.82
CA SER A 396 -23.92 -30.46 -26.32
C SER A 396 -22.90 -31.04 -25.34
N PHE A 397 -22.33 -30.23 -24.46
CA PHE A 397 -21.33 -30.66 -23.47
C PHE A 397 -21.89 -30.82 -22.04
N LYS A 398 -23.18 -30.59 -21.85
CA LYS A 398 -23.83 -30.57 -20.53
C LYS A 398 -23.64 -31.84 -19.72
N ASP A 399 -23.69 -32.99 -20.40
CA ASP A 399 -23.60 -34.33 -19.79
C ASP A 399 -22.17 -34.91 -19.83
N MET A 400 -21.19 -34.14 -20.31
CA MET A 400 -19.81 -34.60 -20.40
C MET A 400 -19.13 -34.58 -19.03
N PRO A 401 -18.36 -35.64 -18.66
CA PRO A 401 -17.58 -35.65 -17.43
C PRO A 401 -16.62 -34.45 -17.33
N ALA A 402 -16.47 -33.90 -16.15
CA ALA A 402 -15.62 -32.72 -15.91
C ALA A 402 -14.15 -32.92 -16.37
N GLU A 403 -13.64 -34.17 -16.23
CA GLU A 403 -12.27 -34.53 -16.66
C GLU A 403 -12.07 -34.45 -18.18
N ASP A 404 -13.12 -34.78 -18.93
CA ASP A 404 -13.06 -34.72 -20.40
C ASP A 404 -13.23 -33.29 -20.89
N ILE A 405 -14.05 -32.49 -20.22
CA ILE A 405 -14.14 -31.05 -20.46
C ILE A 405 -12.79 -30.38 -20.26
N ASP A 406 -12.07 -30.70 -19.17
CA ASP A 406 -10.76 -30.14 -18.87
C ASP A 406 -9.71 -30.48 -19.94
N LYS A 407 -9.83 -31.60 -20.65
CA LYS A 407 -8.96 -31.97 -21.78
C LYS A 407 -9.22 -31.12 -23.03
N LEU A 408 -10.45 -30.65 -23.20
CA LEU A 408 -10.87 -29.83 -24.33
C LEU A 408 -10.54 -28.33 -24.14
N LEU A 409 -10.20 -27.90 -22.91
CA LEU A 409 -9.90 -26.52 -22.59
C LEU A 409 -8.67 -26.03 -23.37
N PHE A 410 -8.88 -25.02 -24.19
CA PHE A 410 -7.78 -24.34 -24.87
C PHE A 410 -7.08 -23.36 -23.93
N ASN A 411 -5.89 -23.71 -23.49
CA ASN A 411 -5.11 -22.90 -22.55
C ASN A 411 -4.24 -21.90 -23.29
N LEU A 412 -4.63 -20.64 -23.28
CA LEU A 412 -3.87 -19.50 -23.81
C LEU A 412 -2.86 -18.92 -22.80
N SER A 413 -2.75 -19.48 -21.62
CA SER A 413 -1.78 -19.00 -20.63
C SER A 413 -0.36 -19.09 -21.18
N PRO A 414 0.49 -18.06 -21.04
CA PRO A 414 1.89 -18.12 -21.42
C PRO A 414 2.72 -19.07 -20.55
N ILE A 415 2.16 -19.57 -19.45
CA ILE A 415 2.79 -20.53 -18.55
C ILE A 415 2.69 -21.92 -19.21
N LYS A 416 3.85 -22.49 -19.58
CA LYS A 416 3.88 -23.88 -20.09
C LYS A 416 3.42 -24.83 -18.98
N ARG A 417 2.34 -25.56 -19.23
CA ARG A 417 2.05 -26.76 -18.44
C ARG A 417 3.08 -27.82 -18.83
N LYS A 418 3.80 -28.37 -17.86
CA LYS A 418 4.50 -29.65 -18.08
C LYS A 418 3.43 -30.67 -18.46
N LYS A 419 3.58 -31.27 -19.65
CA LYS A 419 2.79 -32.43 -20.06
C LYS A 419 3.08 -33.58 -19.11
#